data_26a8b4645c4d18135b90801470d76e99
#
_entry.id   26a8b4645c4d18135b90801470d76e99
#
_cell.length_a   1.000
_cell.length_b   1.000
_cell.length_c   1.000
_cell.angle_alpha   90.00
_cell.angle_beta   90.00
_cell.angle_gamma   90.00
#
_symmetry.space_group_name_H-M   'P 1'
#
loop_
_entity.id
_entity.type
_entity.pdbx_description
1 polymer ?
#
loop_
_entity_poly.entity_id
_entity_poly.type
_entity_poly.pdbx_seq_one_letter_code
_entity_poly.pdbx_strand_id
1 'polypeptide(L)'
;MKHQVPGLSDSARDSRPEVPDGVFLVRVDHAQHRWQGQKPFYLLRLSVLEPKPFAGSSIVSRLYCTPKAMWKLGWFLRDFLYDPELLSQDEVDERALRGLIGVVKISHTVVNGISLVNLDGFAPASQWEALAIAILHSAGWQR
;
A
#
# COMPACT_ATOMS: atom_id res chain seq x y z
N MET A 1 27.56 -27.49 14.66
CA MET A 1 27.65 -26.09 15.07
C MET A 1 26.36 -25.36 14.72
N LYS A 2 25.89 -24.55 15.64
CA LYS A 2 24.67 -23.79 15.42
C LYS A 2 24.98 -22.49 14.70
N HIS A 3 24.13 -22.13 13.78
CA HIS A 3 24.21 -20.86 13.08
C HIS A 3 23.05 -19.96 13.47
N GLN A 4 23.35 -18.70 13.64
CA GLN A 4 22.32 -17.68 13.80
C GLN A 4 21.80 -17.31 12.40
N VAL A 5 20.50 -17.40 12.22
CA VAL A 5 19.85 -16.95 11.00
C VAL A 5 18.92 -15.79 11.39
N PRO A 6 19.36 -14.56 11.19
CA PRO A 6 18.53 -13.40 11.56
C PRO A 6 17.18 -13.44 10.87
N GLY A 7 16.13 -13.18 11.63
CA GLY A 7 14.77 -13.14 11.11
C GLY A 7 14.08 -14.50 11.00
N LEU A 8 14.81 -15.60 11.26
CA LEU A 8 14.21 -16.93 11.10
C LEU A 8 13.05 -17.15 12.07
N SER A 9 13.24 -16.81 13.34
CA SER A 9 12.18 -17.00 14.31
C SER A 9 11.01 -16.06 14.07
N ASP A 10 11.26 -14.87 13.59
CA ASP A 10 10.19 -13.94 13.23
C ASP A 10 9.39 -14.47 12.03
N SER A 11 10.08 -15.00 11.04
CA SER A 11 9.45 -15.60 9.88
C SER A 11 8.61 -16.82 10.28
N ALA A 12 9.15 -17.65 11.16
CA ALA A 12 8.44 -18.84 11.63
C ALA A 12 7.24 -18.53 12.49
N ARG A 13 7.28 -17.42 13.25
CA ARG A 13 6.18 -17.02 14.11
C ARG A 13 5.14 -16.19 13.40
N ASP A 14 5.53 -15.50 12.35
CA ASP A 14 4.61 -14.62 11.63
C ASP A 14 3.71 -15.48 10.76
N SER A 15 2.57 -15.85 11.32
CA SER A 15 1.56 -16.65 10.64
C SER A 15 0.48 -15.79 10.01
N ARG A 16 0.67 -14.46 10.00
CA ARG A 16 -0.31 -13.59 9.35
C ARG A 16 -0.40 -13.92 7.87
N PRO A 17 -1.63 -14.05 7.35
CA PRO A 17 -1.78 -14.38 5.95
C PRO A 17 -1.22 -13.28 5.05
N GLU A 18 -0.67 -13.69 3.93
CA GLU A 18 -0.31 -12.73 2.88
C GLU A 18 -1.60 -12.04 2.42
N VAL A 19 -1.50 -10.73 2.18
CA VAL A 19 -2.65 -9.95 1.78
C VAL A 19 -2.99 -10.30 0.32
N PRO A 20 -4.21 -10.80 0.05
CA PRO A 20 -4.62 -11.16 -1.31
C PRO A 20 -4.93 -9.92 -2.15
N ASP A 21 -5.18 -10.15 -3.45
CA ASP A 21 -5.76 -9.12 -4.29
C ASP A 21 -7.05 -8.62 -3.66
N GLY A 22 -7.27 -7.33 -3.67
CA GLY A 22 -8.48 -6.78 -3.10
C GLY A 22 -8.34 -5.32 -2.72
N VAL A 23 -9.26 -4.88 -1.87
CA VAL A 23 -9.36 -3.50 -1.43
C VAL A 23 -9.21 -3.46 0.09
N PHE A 24 -8.37 -2.57 0.58
CA PHE A 24 -8.00 -2.49 1.99
C PHE A 24 -7.94 -1.05 2.47
N LEU A 25 -8.35 -0.84 3.71
CA LEU A 25 -8.08 0.41 4.41
C LEU A 25 -6.70 0.31 5.02
N VAL A 26 -5.83 1.26 4.73
CA VAL A 26 -4.43 1.19 5.13
C VAL A 26 -3.95 2.53 5.70
N ARG A 27 -2.86 2.45 6.46
CA ARG A 27 -2.12 3.62 6.94
C ARG A 27 -0.70 3.55 6.39
N VAL A 28 -0.19 4.69 5.95
CA VAL A 28 1.21 4.78 5.53
C VAL A 28 2.11 4.76 6.76
N ASP A 29 2.91 3.73 6.90
CA ASP A 29 3.86 3.62 8.01
C ASP A 29 5.21 4.21 7.66
N HIS A 30 5.62 4.07 6.40
CA HIS A 30 6.92 4.52 5.96
C HIS A 30 6.88 4.84 4.47
N ALA A 31 7.57 5.88 4.06
CA ALA A 31 7.74 6.25 2.67
C ALA A 31 9.19 6.68 2.46
N GLN A 32 9.80 6.18 1.40
CA GLN A 32 11.19 6.50 1.10
C GLN A 32 11.36 6.71 -0.41
N HIS A 33 11.92 7.85 -0.77
CA HIS A 33 12.26 8.14 -2.17
C HIS A 33 13.50 7.36 -2.56
N ARG A 34 13.41 6.66 -3.69
CA ARG A 34 14.51 5.85 -4.23
C ARG A 34 14.56 5.94 -5.74
N TRP A 35 15.60 5.39 -6.30
CA TRP A 35 15.81 5.33 -7.74
C TRP A 35 16.01 3.89 -8.20
N GLN A 36 15.38 3.55 -9.32
CA GLN A 36 15.66 2.33 -10.06
C GLN A 36 16.20 2.75 -11.42
N GLY A 37 17.53 2.72 -11.58
CA GLY A 37 18.16 3.35 -12.73
C GLY A 37 17.82 4.84 -12.77
N GLN A 38 17.15 5.28 -13.83
CA GLN A 38 16.73 6.68 -13.98
C GLN A 38 15.27 6.90 -13.57
N LYS A 39 14.65 5.91 -12.97
CA LYS A 39 13.23 5.98 -12.58
C LYS A 39 13.11 6.25 -11.08
N PRO A 40 12.70 7.46 -10.68
CA PRO A 40 12.45 7.73 -9.27
C PRO A 40 11.12 7.11 -8.84
N PHE A 41 11.07 6.66 -7.60
CA PHE A 41 9.85 6.10 -7.04
C PHE A 41 9.82 6.29 -5.53
N TYR A 42 8.63 6.20 -4.97
CA TYR A 42 8.45 6.11 -3.53
C TYR A 42 8.20 4.64 -3.16
N LEU A 43 9.05 4.12 -2.28
CA LEU A 43 8.79 2.83 -1.66
C LEU A 43 7.88 3.09 -0.47
N LEU A 44 6.70 2.48 -0.49
CA LEU A 44 5.70 2.65 0.54
C LEU A 44 5.54 1.38 1.34
N ARG A 45 5.51 1.52 2.66
CA ARG A 45 5.08 0.46 3.56
C ARG A 45 3.77 0.88 4.18
N LEU A 46 2.76 0.05 3.97
CA LEU A 46 1.41 0.30 4.43
C LEU A 46 1.01 -0.77 5.43
N SER A 47 0.35 -0.37 6.52
CA SER A 47 -0.28 -1.32 7.43
C SER A 47 -1.76 -1.43 7.11
N VAL A 48 -2.26 -2.64 7.01
CA VAL A 48 -3.69 -2.87 6.81
C VAL A 48 -4.43 -2.61 8.11
N LEU A 49 -5.45 -1.76 8.04
CA LEU A 49 -6.33 -1.46 9.18
C LEU A 49 -7.61 -2.27 9.09
N GLU A 50 -8.13 -2.45 7.87
CA GLU A 50 -9.36 -3.20 7.58
C GLU A 50 -9.19 -3.94 6.25
N PRO A 51 -9.83 -5.10 6.06
CA PRO A 51 -10.70 -5.80 7.00
C PRO A 51 -9.91 -6.53 8.10
N LYS A 52 -10.59 -6.87 9.18
CA LYS A 52 -9.95 -7.41 10.39
C LYS A 52 -9.08 -8.63 10.18
N PRO A 53 -9.45 -9.61 9.33
CA PRO A 53 -8.58 -10.79 9.15
C PRO A 53 -7.16 -10.45 8.69
N PHE A 54 -6.98 -9.30 8.05
CA PHE A 54 -5.67 -8.85 7.57
C PHE A 54 -5.11 -7.68 8.35
N ALA A 55 -5.79 -7.22 9.38
CA ALA A 55 -5.33 -6.08 10.17
C ALA A 55 -3.94 -6.37 10.76
N GLY A 56 -3.04 -5.40 10.63
CA GLY A 56 -1.65 -5.53 11.04
C GLY A 56 -0.74 -6.10 9.98
N SER A 57 -1.26 -6.64 8.88
CA SER A 57 -0.44 -7.09 7.76
C SER A 57 0.20 -5.90 7.07
N SER A 58 1.38 -6.12 6.49
CA SER A 58 2.11 -5.08 5.76
C SER A 58 1.96 -5.27 4.27
N ILE A 59 1.81 -4.15 3.57
CA ILE A 59 1.89 -4.09 2.12
C ILE A 59 3.08 -3.21 1.78
N VAL A 60 4.01 -3.73 0.97
CA VAL A 60 5.15 -2.95 0.49
C VAL A 60 5.04 -2.86 -1.02
N SER A 61 5.04 -1.65 -1.54
CA SER A 61 4.90 -1.43 -2.97
C SER A 61 5.56 -0.12 -3.38
N ARG A 62 5.59 0.13 -4.67
CA ARG A 62 6.25 1.29 -5.27
C ARG A 62 5.24 2.16 -5.98
N LEU A 63 5.42 3.47 -5.85
CA LEU A 63 4.74 4.45 -6.69
C LEU A 63 5.79 5.22 -7.47
N TYR A 64 5.79 5.05 -8.78
CA TYR A 64 6.78 5.70 -9.64
C TYR A 64 6.44 7.17 -9.88
N CYS A 65 7.49 7.98 -9.94
CA CYS A 65 7.39 9.42 -10.20
C CYS A 65 7.77 9.78 -11.63
N THR A 66 7.70 8.81 -12.54
CA THR A 66 7.93 9.07 -13.95
C THR A 66 6.75 9.82 -14.56
N PRO A 67 6.94 10.55 -15.67
CA PRO A 67 5.82 11.26 -16.30
C PRO A 67 4.63 10.36 -16.60
N LYS A 68 4.87 9.12 -17.02
CA LYS A 68 3.80 8.16 -17.32
C LYS A 68 3.00 7.75 -16.09
N ALA A 69 3.64 7.72 -14.92
CA ALA A 69 3.01 7.24 -13.69
C ALA A 69 2.57 8.38 -12.76
N MET A 70 2.83 9.61 -13.14
CA MET A 70 2.57 10.77 -12.28
C MET A 70 1.09 10.91 -11.91
N TRP A 71 0.19 10.51 -12.80
CA TRP A 71 -1.25 10.55 -12.52
C TRP A 71 -1.63 9.66 -11.34
N LYS A 72 -0.97 8.52 -11.20
CA LYS A 72 -1.24 7.59 -10.10
C LYS A 72 -0.73 8.15 -8.78
N LEU A 73 0.45 8.75 -8.79
CA LEU A 73 0.99 9.41 -7.61
C LEU A 73 0.08 10.54 -7.17
N GLY A 74 -0.38 11.37 -8.10
CA GLY A 74 -1.33 12.44 -7.79
C GLY A 74 -2.64 11.92 -7.20
N TRP A 75 -3.15 10.83 -7.75
CA TRP A 75 -4.34 10.17 -7.24
C TRP A 75 -4.15 9.74 -5.79
N PHE A 76 -3.05 9.05 -5.50
CA PHE A 76 -2.71 8.63 -4.15
C PHE A 76 -2.68 9.83 -3.18
N LEU A 77 -1.95 10.87 -3.56
CA LEU A 77 -1.79 12.04 -2.68
C LEU A 77 -3.11 12.72 -2.37
N ARG A 78 -3.96 12.86 -3.39
CA ARG A 78 -5.27 13.49 -3.17
C ARG A 78 -6.17 12.66 -2.27
N ASP A 79 -6.26 11.36 -2.53
CA ASP A 79 -7.21 10.51 -1.81
C ASP A 79 -6.74 10.20 -0.39
N PHE A 80 -5.44 10.24 -0.14
CA PHE A 80 -4.89 10.09 1.20
C PHE A 80 -4.81 11.43 1.94
N LEU A 81 -5.38 12.49 1.37
CA LEU A 81 -5.46 13.82 1.98
C LEU A 81 -4.09 14.40 2.31
N TYR A 82 -3.15 14.24 1.40
CA TYR A 82 -1.86 14.90 1.51
C TYR A 82 -2.06 16.41 1.50
N ASP A 83 -1.16 17.16 2.13
CA ASP A 83 -1.24 18.61 2.26
C ASP A 83 -1.48 19.27 0.89
N PRO A 84 -2.64 19.91 0.68
CA PRO A 84 -2.94 20.52 -0.62
C PRO A 84 -1.98 21.63 -1.02
N GLU A 85 -1.41 22.32 -0.03
CA GLU A 85 -0.45 23.39 -0.29
C GLU A 85 0.84 22.84 -0.91
N LEU A 86 1.39 21.78 -0.31
CA LEU A 86 2.56 21.13 -0.84
C LEU A 86 2.27 20.53 -2.21
N LEU A 87 1.09 19.93 -2.37
CA LEU A 87 0.69 19.35 -3.65
C LEU A 87 0.60 20.40 -4.74
N SER A 88 0.07 21.59 -4.42
CA SER A 88 -0.03 22.69 -5.40
C SER A 88 1.33 23.22 -5.83
N GLN A 89 2.35 23.01 -5.00
CA GLN A 89 3.73 23.41 -5.28
C GLN A 89 4.55 22.29 -5.90
N ASP A 90 3.90 21.16 -6.24
CA ASP A 90 4.58 19.97 -6.78
C ASP A 90 5.63 19.41 -5.82
N GLU A 91 5.40 19.57 -4.51
CA GLU A 91 6.32 19.09 -3.49
C GLU A 91 5.77 17.87 -2.75
N VAL A 92 6.63 16.88 -2.51
CA VAL A 92 6.31 15.73 -1.69
C VAL A 92 7.35 15.62 -0.58
N ASP A 93 6.87 15.73 0.65
CA ASP A 93 7.69 15.50 1.84
C ASP A 93 7.41 14.09 2.35
N GLU A 94 8.43 13.25 2.34
CA GLU A 94 8.30 11.85 2.78
C GLU A 94 7.77 11.75 4.19
N ARG A 95 8.16 12.66 5.06
CA ARG A 95 7.71 12.66 6.46
C ARG A 95 6.23 12.98 6.58
N ALA A 96 5.73 13.82 5.68
CA ALA A 96 4.30 14.18 5.67
C ALA A 96 3.43 13.05 5.14
N LEU A 97 4.00 12.05 4.50
CA LEU A 97 3.26 10.87 4.04
C LEU A 97 2.96 9.90 5.17
N ARG A 98 3.79 9.87 6.21
CA ARG A 98 3.60 8.94 7.32
C ARG A 98 2.34 9.28 8.10
N GLY A 99 1.56 8.25 8.38
CA GLY A 99 0.33 8.40 9.13
C GLY A 99 -0.90 8.68 8.28
N LEU A 100 -0.74 8.95 6.99
CA LEU A 100 -1.88 9.15 6.11
C LEU A 100 -2.67 7.85 5.99
N ILE A 101 -3.99 7.97 5.96
CA ILE A 101 -4.91 6.83 5.91
C ILE A 101 -5.77 6.97 4.66
N GLY A 102 -5.94 5.85 3.97
CA GLY A 102 -6.77 5.81 2.78
C GLY A 102 -7.05 4.39 2.37
N VAL A 103 -7.74 4.25 1.26
CA VAL A 103 -8.11 2.94 0.70
C VAL A 103 -7.20 2.65 -0.49
N VAL A 104 -6.71 1.41 -0.57
CA VAL A 104 -5.94 0.94 -1.72
C VAL A 104 -6.59 -0.28 -2.32
N LYS A 105 -6.53 -0.37 -3.65
CA LYS A 105 -6.83 -1.60 -4.37
C LYS A 105 -5.50 -2.18 -4.82
N ILE A 106 -5.27 -3.45 -4.49
CA ILE A 106 -4.02 -4.11 -4.83
C ILE A 106 -4.25 -5.34 -5.68
N SER A 107 -3.24 -5.67 -6.46
CA SER A 107 -3.14 -6.94 -7.17
C SER A 107 -1.72 -7.45 -7.06
N HIS A 108 -1.51 -8.70 -7.41
CA HIS A 108 -0.19 -9.31 -7.41
C HIS A 108 0.22 -9.69 -8.82
N THR A 109 1.49 -9.48 -9.13
CA THR A 109 2.11 -9.93 -10.38
C THR A 109 3.32 -10.76 -10.03
N VAL A 110 3.50 -11.88 -10.72
CA VAL A 110 4.68 -12.71 -10.53
C VAL A 110 5.67 -12.42 -11.64
N VAL A 111 6.88 -12.03 -11.26
CA VAL A 111 7.97 -11.74 -12.19
C VAL A 111 9.19 -12.58 -11.72
N ASN A 112 9.66 -13.46 -12.58
CA ASN A 112 10.79 -14.34 -12.25
C ASN A 112 10.60 -15.10 -10.95
N GLY A 113 9.38 -15.59 -10.69
CA GLY A 113 9.06 -16.34 -9.49
C GLY A 113 8.85 -15.50 -8.25
N ILE A 114 8.97 -14.18 -8.34
CA ILE A 114 8.80 -13.27 -7.21
C ILE A 114 7.45 -12.58 -7.33
N SER A 115 6.66 -12.63 -6.25
CA SER A 115 5.39 -11.95 -6.20
C SER A 115 5.59 -10.48 -5.87
N LEU A 116 5.04 -9.61 -6.69
CA LEU A 116 5.09 -8.15 -6.52
C LEU A 116 3.69 -7.63 -6.28
N VAL A 117 3.56 -6.69 -5.37
CA VAL A 117 2.28 -6.03 -5.09
C VAL A 117 2.16 -4.77 -5.92
N ASN A 118 1.05 -4.66 -6.63
CA ASN A 118 0.73 -3.47 -7.41
C ASN A 118 -0.33 -2.66 -6.67
N LEU A 119 -0.16 -1.34 -6.64
CA LEU A 119 -1.18 -0.43 -6.16
C LEU A 119 -1.99 0.02 -7.38
N ASP A 120 -3.19 -0.54 -7.53
CA ASP A 120 -4.00 -0.33 -8.72
C ASP A 120 -4.94 0.86 -8.62
N GLY A 121 -5.32 1.23 -7.41
CA GLY A 121 -6.25 2.32 -7.23
C GLY A 121 -6.30 2.79 -5.79
N PHE A 122 -6.92 3.95 -5.60
CA PHE A 122 -7.00 4.62 -4.31
C PHE A 122 -8.38 5.21 -4.10
N ALA A 123 -8.75 5.40 -2.84
CA ALA A 123 -9.95 6.14 -2.46
C ALA A 123 -9.74 6.75 -1.08
N PRO A 124 -10.49 7.81 -0.76
CA PRO A 124 -10.41 8.39 0.58
C PRO A 124 -10.88 7.40 1.65
N ALA A 125 -10.28 7.50 2.84
CA ALA A 125 -10.65 6.64 3.96
C ALA A 125 -12.14 6.74 4.28
N SER A 126 -12.75 7.91 4.08
CA SER A 126 -14.17 8.13 4.34
C SER A 126 -15.09 7.25 3.48
N GLN A 127 -14.58 6.69 2.39
CA GLN A 127 -15.36 5.81 1.51
C GLN A 127 -15.24 4.34 1.87
N TRP A 128 -14.45 4.00 2.89
CA TRP A 128 -14.16 2.61 3.19
C TRP A 128 -15.41 1.77 3.45
N GLU A 129 -16.34 2.25 4.28
CA GLU A 129 -17.53 1.48 4.64
C GLU A 129 -18.39 1.16 3.42
N ALA A 130 -18.60 2.15 2.56
CA ALA A 130 -19.38 1.95 1.35
C ALA A 130 -18.72 0.96 0.40
N LEU A 131 -17.40 1.07 0.25
CA LEU A 131 -16.64 0.15 -0.60
C LEU A 131 -16.63 -1.26 -0.05
N ALA A 132 -16.50 -1.42 1.26
CA ALA A 132 -16.51 -2.73 1.89
C ALA A 132 -17.85 -3.44 1.70
N ILE A 133 -18.96 -2.72 1.82
CA ILE A 133 -20.29 -3.26 1.59
C ILE A 133 -20.44 -3.68 0.12
N ALA A 134 -20.02 -2.83 -0.81
CA ALA A 134 -20.11 -3.13 -2.23
C ALA A 134 -19.29 -4.37 -2.59
N ILE A 135 -18.10 -4.53 -2.01
CA ILE A 135 -17.24 -5.67 -2.25
C ILE A 135 -17.89 -6.94 -1.73
N LEU A 136 -18.45 -6.91 -0.52
CA LEU A 136 -19.13 -8.06 0.04
C LEU A 136 -20.27 -8.53 -0.84
N HIS A 137 -21.08 -7.61 -1.34
CA HIS A 137 -22.20 -7.94 -2.21
C HIS A 137 -21.74 -8.45 -3.57
N SER A 138 -20.79 -7.77 -4.19
CA SER A 138 -20.34 -8.17 -5.52
C SER A 138 -19.51 -9.45 -5.53
N ALA A 139 -18.79 -9.71 -4.44
CA ALA A 139 -17.99 -10.92 -4.31
C ALA A 139 -18.77 -12.13 -3.83
N GLY A 140 -20.04 -11.98 -3.47
CA GLY A 140 -20.84 -13.07 -2.97
C GLY A 140 -20.41 -13.56 -1.60
N TRP A 141 -19.93 -12.68 -0.76
CA TRP A 141 -19.43 -13.03 0.56
C TRP A 141 -20.52 -13.04 1.63
N GLN A 142 -21.75 -13.12 1.24
CA GLN A 142 -22.87 -13.17 2.17
C GLN A 142 -22.89 -14.56 2.84
N ARG A 143 -22.19 -14.67 3.85
CA ARG A 143 -22.11 -15.94 4.58
C ARG A 143 -22.61 -15.75 5.97
#